data_69092d87ee0c3e0b58ed8cada1be2128
#
_entry.id   69092d87ee0c3e0b58ed8cada1be2128
#
_cell.length_a   1.000
_cell.length_b   1.000
_cell.length_c   1.000
_cell.angle_alpha   90.00
_cell.angle_beta   90.00
_cell.angle_gamma   90.00
#
_symmetry.space_group_name_H-M   'P 1'
#
loop_
_entity.id
_entity.type
_entity.pdbx_description
1 polymer ?
#
loop_
_entity_poly.entity_id
_entity_poly.type
_entity_poly.pdbx_seq_one_letter_code
_entity_poly.pdbx_strand_id
1 'polypeptide(L)'
;MAVGLVTAAGSAAADEGRLAVELNKFEDVETGCRSFFLFRNRTTDPLEAFEMSLAILTSDGIIDRLLTIDAAPLPSGRTTLKLFEIPEIQCSAIGEVLLHDIAACRPQNGEEMDCFAILELGSKTAAPLVQ
;
A
#
# COMPACT_ATOMS: atom_id res chain seq x y z
N MET A 1 43.10 7.88 -13.92
CA MET A 1 42.48 7.85 -13.94
C MET A 1 41.27 7.72 -13.32
N ALA A 2 40.52 7.84 -13.18
CA ALA A 2 39.53 7.97 -12.70
C ALA A 2 38.63 7.21 -12.53
N VAL A 3 38.00 6.99 -12.10
CA VAL A 3 37.25 6.29 -11.88
C VAL A 3 36.05 6.28 -11.47
N GLY A 4 35.39 6.20 -11.67
CA GLY A 4 34.24 6.34 -11.50
C GLY A 4 33.44 5.76 -10.66
N LEU A 5 33.03 5.81 -10.07
CA LEU A 5 32.46 5.27 -9.28
C LEU A 5 31.14 5.36 -9.13
N VAL A 6 30.44 4.96 -9.25
CA VAL A 6 29.29 5.05 -9.12
C VAL A 6 28.56 4.64 -8.29
N THR A 7 27.82 4.61 -7.90
CA THR A 7 27.18 4.46 -7.01
C THR A 7 25.90 4.08 -6.99
N ALA A 8 25.43 3.30 -6.32
CA ALA A 8 24.22 2.80 -6.22
C ALA A 8 23.35 3.54 -5.31
N ALA A 9 23.78 4.59 -4.87
CA ALA A 9 23.03 5.35 -3.93
C ALA A 9 21.74 5.88 -4.51
N GLY A 10 21.61 5.85 -5.83
CA GLY A 10 20.45 6.43 -6.46
C GLY A 10 19.14 5.78 -6.05
N SER A 11 19.11 4.43 -5.85
CA SER A 11 17.85 3.82 -5.53
C SER A 11 17.40 4.14 -4.10
N ALA A 12 18.33 4.25 -3.16
CA ALA A 12 17.98 4.64 -1.80
C ALA A 12 17.42 6.06 -1.78
N ALA A 13 18.06 6.96 -2.54
CA ALA A 13 17.59 8.34 -2.60
C ALA A 13 16.22 8.43 -3.26
N ALA A 14 15.93 7.55 -4.24
CA ALA A 14 14.65 7.58 -4.92
C ALA A 14 13.50 7.18 -4.01
N ASP A 15 13.79 6.39 -2.96
CA ASP A 15 12.75 5.95 -2.04
C ASP A 15 12.47 6.92 -0.92
N GLU A 16 13.37 7.87 -0.70
CA GLU A 16 13.17 8.83 0.38
C GLU A 16 12.02 9.77 0.08
N GLY A 17 11.26 10.08 1.12
CA GLY A 17 10.12 10.96 0.97
C GLY A 17 8.89 10.24 0.45
N ARG A 18 8.94 8.92 0.31
CA ARG A 18 7.85 8.14 -0.24
C ARG A 18 7.15 7.31 0.83
N LEU A 19 5.90 7.02 0.58
CA LEU A 19 5.15 6.06 1.37
C LEU A 19 4.94 4.83 0.48
N ALA A 20 5.65 3.75 0.82
CA ALA A 20 5.53 2.52 0.04
C ALA A 20 4.43 1.67 0.64
N VAL A 21 3.50 1.25 -0.19
CA VAL A 21 2.40 0.36 0.21
C VAL A 21 2.56 -0.92 -0.59
N GLU A 22 2.80 -2.00 0.11
CA GLU A 22 3.03 -3.28 -0.53
C GLU A 22 2.00 -4.31 -0.11
N LEU A 23 1.29 -4.87 -1.07
CA LEU A 23 0.43 -6.03 -0.82
C LEU A 23 1.36 -7.23 -0.82
N ASN A 24 1.71 -7.70 0.37
CA ASN A 24 2.78 -8.65 0.53
C ASN A 24 2.35 -10.09 0.39
N LYS A 25 1.16 -10.43 0.90
CA LYS A 25 0.76 -11.83 0.97
C LYS A 25 -0.75 -11.96 1.03
N PHE A 26 -1.25 -13.01 0.39
CA PHE A 26 -2.63 -13.46 0.55
C PHE A 26 -2.62 -14.78 1.29
N GLU A 27 -3.65 -15.01 2.09
CA GLU A 27 -3.83 -16.27 2.78
C GLU A 27 -5.31 -16.61 2.81
N ASP A 28 -5.68 -17.76 2.23
CA ASP A 28 -7.07 -18.20 2.31
C ASP A 28 -7.39 -18.59 3.74
N VAL A 29 -8.49 -18.05 4.24
CA VAL A 29 -9.02 -18.41 5.54
C VAL A 29 -10.47 -18.84 5.35
N GLU A 30 -11.06 -19.39 6.40
CA GLU A 30 -12.39 -19.95 6.30
C GLU A 30 -13.44 -18.94 5.81
N THR A 31 -13.27 -17.69 6.19
CA THR A 31 -14.26 -16.65 5.91
C THR A 31 -13.91 -15.76 4.73
N GLY A 32 -12.77 -15.97 4.09
CA GLY A 32 -12.39 -15.15 2.95
C GLY A 32 -10.91 -15.18 2.65
N CYS A 33 -10.41 -14.07 2.12
CA CYS A 33 -8.99 -13.93 1.80
C CYS A 33 -8.37 -12.91 2.74
N ARG A 34 -7.38 -13.33 3.52
CA ARG A 34 -6.67 -12.43 4.40
C ARG A 34 -5.53 -11.79 3.62
N SER A 35 -5.46 -10.47 3.64
CA SER A 35 -4.40 -9.74 2.95
C SER A 35 -3.47 -9.12 3.96
N PHE A 36 -2.17 -9.22 3.66
CA PHE A 36 -1.11 -8.67 4.50
C PHE A 36 -0.48 -7.51 3.75
N PHE A 37 -0.52 -6.34 4.35
CA PHE A 37 0.06 -5.13 3.77
C PHE A 37 1.23 -4.64 4.59
N LEU A 38 2.26 -4.18 3.91
CA LEU A 38 3.37 -3.50 4.56
C LEU A 38 3.37 -2.04 4.11
N PHE A 39 3.47 -1.15 5.08
CA PHE A 39 3.52 0.28 4.83
C PHE A 39 4.87 0.79 5.30
N ARG A 40 5.68 1.28 4.36
CA ARG A 40 6.99 1.81 4.70
C ARG A 40 6.96 3.31 4.54
N ASN A 41 6.85 3.99 5.67
CA ASN A 41 6.75 5.44 5.67
C ASN A 41 8.15 6.05 5.70
N ARG A 42 8.65 6.40 4.52
CA ARG A 42 9.98 7.00 4.40
C ARG A 42 9.91 8.51 4.31
N THR A 43 8.77 9.08 4.68
CA THR A 43 8.64 10.53 4.78
C THR A 43 9.09 10.99 6.15
N THR A 44 9.23 12.30 6.30
CA THR A 44 9.58 12.87 7.61
C THR A 44 8.35 13.05 8.50
N ASP A 45 7.15 12.80 7.96
CA ASP A 45 5.91 13.05 8.68
C ASP A 45 5.25 11.75 9.12
N PRO A 46 5.01 11.57 10.42
CA PRO A 46 4.16 10.46 10.84
C PRO A 46 2.74 10.73 10.39
N LEU A 47 2.07 9.71 9.87
CA LEU A 47 0.68 9.85 9.41
C LEU A 47 -0.26 9.38 10.49
N GLU A 48 -1.08 10.31 10.97
CA GLU A 48 -2.06 10.04 12.02
C GLU A 48 -3.34 9.48 11.42
N ALA A 49 -3.64 9.83 10.18
CA ALA A 49 -4.78 9.30 9.46
C ALA A 49 -4.31 8.81 8.10
N PHE A 50 -4.72 7.61 7.73
CA PHE A 50 -4.46 7.06 6.40
C PHE A 50 -5.50 6.00 6.11
N GLU A 51 -6.46 6.34 5.25
CA GLU A 51 -7.53 5.43 4.86
C GLU A 51 -7.52 5.25 3.36
N MET A 52 -7.42 4.00 2.94
CA MET A 52 -7.41 3.64 1.53
C MET A 52 -8.78 3.11 1.13
N SER A 53 -9.27 3.54 -0.03
CA SER A 53 -10.44 2.95 -0.65
C SER A 53 -9.97 2.03 -1.75
N LEU A 54 -10.24 0.76 -1.59
CA LEU A 54 -9.78 -0.26 -2.53
C LEU A 54 -10.96 -0.85 -3.29
N ALA A 55 -10.77 -1.09 -4.57
CA ALA A 55 -11.70 -1.88 -5.37
C ALA A 55 -11.05 -3.23 -5.61
N ILE A 56 -11.77 -4.29 -5.30
CA ILE A 56 -11.31 -5.65 -5.52
C ILE A 56 -11.90 -6.12 -6.83
N LEU A 57 -11.06 -6.47 -7.78
CA LEU A 57 -11.50 -6.91 -9.10
C LEU A 57 -11.27 -8.40 -9.25
N THR A 58 -12.20 -9.06 -9.94
CA THR A 58 -12.06 -10.47 -10.26
C THR A 58 -11.01 -10.66 -11.36
N SER A 59 -10.71 -11.92 -11.67
CA SER A 59 -9.77 -12.23 -12.74
C SER A 59 -10.25 -11.71 -14.10
N ASP A 60 -11.54 -11.49 -14.23
CA ASP A 60 -12.12 -10.95 -15.48
C ASP A 60 -12.14 -9.43 -15.49
N GLY A 61 -11.60 -8.80 -14.46
CA GLY A 61 -11.55 -7.34 -14.41
C GLY A 61 -12.84 -6.69 -13.95
N ILE A 62 -13.71 -7.43 -13.30
CA ILE A 62 -14.99 -6.92 -12.85
C ILE A 62 -14.88 -6.60 -11.37
N ILE A 63 -15.40 -5.43 -10.98
CA ILE A 63 -15.37 -5.03 -9.58
C ILE A 63 -16.27 -5.95 -8.76
N ASP A 64 -15.66 -6.64 -7.81
CA ASP A 64 -16.39 -7.52 -6.90
C ASP A 64 -16.93 -6.71 -5.72
N ARG A 65 -16.14 -5.81 -5.18
CA ARG A 65 -16.55 -5.00 -4.03
C ARG A 65 -15.57 -3.85 -3.79
N LEU A 66 -16.03 -2.92 -2.98
CA LEU A 66 -15.21 -1.82 -2.50
C LEU A 66 -14.96 -2.02 -1.01
N LEU A 67 -13.76 -1.66 -0.57
CA LEU A 67 -13.38 -1.75 0.83
C LEU A 67 -12.68 -0.46 1.24
N THR A 68 -12.93 -0.03 2.46
CA THR A 68 -12.17 1.07 3.05
C THR A 68 -11.32 0.50 4.16
N ILE A 69 -10.03 0.80 4.12
CA ILE A 69 -9.06 0.25 5.05
C ILE A 69 -8.39 1.39 5.78
N ASP A 70 -8.44 1.35 7.10
CA ASP A 70 -7.75 2.33 7.95
C ASP A 70 -6.42 1.71 8.36
N ALA A 71 -5.34 2.26 7.83
CA ALA A 71 -4.01 1.74 8.10
C ALA A 71 -3.23 2.57 9.12
N ALA A 72 -3.80 3.68 9.60
CA ALA A 72 -3.10 4.53 10.55
C ALA A 72 -3.00 3.88 11.93
N PRO A 73 -2.03 4.28 12.74
CA PRO A 73 -1.01 5.28 12.44
C PRO A 73 0.16 4.69 11.68
N LEU A 74 0.83 5.53 10.88
CA LEU A 74 2.01 5.11 10.14
C LEU A 74 3.18 5.99 10.58
N PRO A 75 3.96 5.54 11.57
CA PRO A 75 5.07 6.35 12.08
C PRO A 75 6.14 6.57 11.01
N SER A 76 6.76 7.73 11.06
CA SER A 76 7.84 8.07 10.14
C SER A 76 9.02 7.12 10.33
N GLY A 77 9.63 6.71 9.23
CA GLY A 77 10.83 5.88 9.27
C GLY A 77 10.59 4.44 9.69
N ARG A 78 9.34 3.98 9.67
CA ARG A 78 9.02 2.64 10.14
C ARG A 78 8.22 1.87 9.12
N THR A 79 8.29 0.55 9.25
CA THR A 79 7.48 -0.37 8.46
C THR A 79 6.36 -0.88 9.37
N THR A 80 5.12 -0.72 8.92
CA THR A 80 3.95 -1.14 9.66
C THR A 80 3.27 -2.28 8.92
N LEU A 81 2.95 -3.34 9.63
CA LEU A 81 2.22 -4.48 9.08
C LEU A 81 0.75 -4.34 9.47
N LYS A 82 -0.13 -4.47 8.49
CA LYS A 82 -1.58 -4.50 8.73
C LYS A 82 -2.18 -5.68 7.99
N LEU A 83 -3.14 -6.31 8.63
CA LEU A 83 -3.89 -7.43 8.06
C LEU A 83 -5.32 -7.00 7.85
N PHE A 84 -5.85 -7.33 6.67
CA PHE A 84 -7.24 -7.03 6.36
C PHE A 84 -7.88 -8.25 5.70
N GLU A 85 -9.08 -8.58 6.13
CA GLU A 85 -9.79 -9.69 5.51
C GLU A 85 -10.70 -9.16 4.41
N ILE A 86 -10.65 -9.82 3.26
CA ILE A 86 -11.60 -9.60 2.18
C ILE A 86 -12.58 -10.74 2.30
N PRO A 87 -13.77 -10.50 2.86
CA PRO A 87 -14.66 -11.61 3.19
C PRO A 87 -15.29 -12.26 1.97
N GLU A 88 -15.60 -13.54 2.11
CA GLU A 88 -16.41 -14.26 1.15
C GLU A 88 -15.82 -14.31 -0.26
N ILE A 89 -14.51 -14.36 -0.37
CA ILE A 89 -13.85 -14.54 -1.65
C ILE A 89 -12.58 -15.34 -1.43
N GLN A 90 -12.29 -16.24 -2.36
CA GLN A 90 -11.01 -16.95 -2.31
C GLN A 90 -9.92 -16.05 -2.89
N CYS A 91 -8.73 -16.16 -2.33
CA CYS A 91 -7.62 -15.34 -2.79
C CYS A 91 -7.35 -15.52 -4.29
N SER A 92 -7.52 -16.74 -4.80
CA SER A 92 -7.27 -17.01 -6.22
C SER A 92 -8.27 -16.34 -7.15
N ALA A 93 -9.40 -15.89 -6.62
CA ALA A 93 -10.41 -15.22 -7.43
C ALA A 93 -10.14 -13.71 -7.55
N ILE A 94 -9.16 -13.20 -6.81
CA ILE A 94 -8.81 -11.79 -6.85
C ILE A 94 -7.81 -11.57 -7.98
N GLY A 95 -8.21 -10.80 -8.99
CA GLY A 95 -7.34 -10.54 -10.12
C GLY A 95 -6.52 -9.27 -9.98
N GLU A 96 -7.06 -8.30 -9.24
CA GLU A 96 -6.42 -7.00 -9.13
C GLU A 96 -6.96 -6.25 -7.94
N VAL A 97 -6.12 -5.47 -7.29
CA VAL A 97 -6.54 -4.59 -6.19
C VAL A 97 -6.24 -3.16 -6.62
N LEU A 98 -7.28 -2.37 -6.78
CA LEU A 98 -7.16 -0.99 -7.24
C LEU A 98 -7.32 -0.03 -6.08
N LEU A 99 -6.27 0.75 -5.82
CA LEU A 99 -6.37 1.86 -4.88
C LEU A 99 -6.98 3.03 -5.66
N HIS A 100 -8.30 3.16 -5.55
CA HIS A 100 -8.98 4.17 -6.36
C HIS A 100 -9.12 5.51 -5.65
N ASP A 101 -8.96 5.52 -4.33
CA ASP A 101 -9.03 6.77 -3.58
C ASP A 101 -8.32 6.63 -2.26
N ILE A 102 -7.88 7.75 -1.72
CA ILE A 102 -7.35 7.84 -0.36
C ILE A 102 -8.33 8.73 0.40
N ALA A 103 -9.16 8.10 1.22
CA ALA A 103 -10.23 8.80 1.91
C ALA A 103 -9.73 9.74 2.99
N ALA A 104 -8.56 9.43 3.56
CA ALA A 104 -7.97 10.28 4.58
C ALA A 104 -6.47 10.11 4.53
N CYS A 105 -5.75 11.22 4.61
CA CYS A 105 -4.30 11.20 4.74
C CYS A 105 -3.86 12.49 5.40
N ARG A 106 -3.43 12.37 6.66
CA ARG A 106 -3.13 13.55 7.44
C ARG A 106 -1.94 13.29 8.38
N PRO A 107 -0.93 14.15 8.34
CA PRO A 107 0.16 14.03 9.30
C PRO A 107 -0.30 14.44 10.68
N GLN A 108 0.48 14.06 11.68
CA GLN A 108 0.19 14.44 13.06
C GLN A 108 0.21 15.96 13.16
N ASN A 109 -0.85 16.53 13.74
CA ASN A 109 -0.98 17.97 13.91
C ASN A 109 -0.98 18.75 12.60
N GLY A 110 -1.31 18.11 11.50
CA GLY A 110 -1.34 18.75 10.21
C GLY A 110 -2.69 18.63 9.53
N GLU A 111 -2.78 19.18 8.35
CA GLU A 111 -4.00 19.14 7.56
C GLU A 111 -3.92 18.02 6.55
N GLU A 112 -5.08 17.67 5.98
CA GLU A 112 -5.16 16.68 4.92
C GLU A 112 -4.17 17.02 3.81
N MET A 113 -3.52 16.00 3.26
CA MET A 113 -2.55 16.19 2.20
C MET A 113 -2.83 15.23 1.06
N ASP A 114 -2.28 15.55 -0.11
CA ASP A 114 -2.40 14.68 -1.29
C ASP A 114 -1.36 13.59 -1.20
N CYS A 115 -1.75 12.45 -0.66
CA CYS A 115 -0.81 11.35 -0.47
C CYS A 115 -0.58 10.53 -1.73
N PHE A 116 -1.40 10.70 -2.77
CA PHE A 116 -1.08 10.04 -4.03
C PHE A 116 0.28 10.49 -4.56
N ALA A 117 0.65 11.72 -4.27
CA ALA A 117 1.92 12.25 -4.77
C ALA A 117 3.15 11.54 -4.19
N ILE A 118 3.01 10.91 -3.03
CA ILE A 118 4.12 10.24 -2.38
C ILE A 118 4.02 8.73 -2.37
N LEU A 119 2.96 8.18 -2.96
CA LEU A 119 2.75 6.73 -2.94
C LEU A 119 3.68 5.99 -3.88
N GLU A 120 4.07 4.82 -3.42
CA GLU A 120 4.78 3.85 -4.23
C GLU A 120 4.12 2.51 -3.95
N LEU A 121 3.47 1.93 -4.96
CA LEU A 121 2.69 0.72 -4.79
C LEU A 121 3.43 -0.50 -5.32
N GLY A 122 3.22 -1.63 -4.67
CA GLY A 122 3.79 -2.88 -5.14
C GLY A 122 3.00 -4.06 -4.61
N SER A 123 3.21 -5.21 -5.25
CA SER A 123 2.57 -6.44 -4.80
C SER A 123 3.50 -7.62 -5.01
N LYS A 124 3.49 -8.52 -4.05
CA LYS A 124 4.19 -9.80 -4.14
C LYS A 124 3.21 -10.95 -4.30
N THR A 125 1.93 -10.64 -4.46
CA THR A 125 0.91 -11.65 -4.72
C THR A 125 0.67 -11.75 -6.21
N ALA A 126 -0.19 -12.69 -6.61
CA ALA A 126 -0.58 -12.81 -8.02
C ALA A 126 -1.42 -11.63 -8.48
N ALA A 127 -2.06 -10.93 -7.55
CA ALA A 127 -2.89 -9.76 -7.88
C ALA A 127 -2.06 -8.49 -7.74
N PRO A 128 -1.94 -7.69 -8.79
CA PRO A 128 -1.22 -6.42 -8.68
C PRO A 128 -1.99 -5.42 -7.84
N LEU A 129 -1.26 -4.51 -7.21
CA LEU A 129 -1.83 -3.38 -6.49
C LEU A 129 -1.54 -2.15 -7.33
N VAL A 130 -2.58 -1.51 -7.83
CA VAL A 130 -2.44 -0.42 -8.79
C VAL A 130 -3.26 0.79 -8.36
N GLN A 131 -3.03 1.91 -9.06
CA GLN A 131 -3.81 3.12 -8.82
C GLN A 131 -4.19 3.77 -10.13
#